data_56f742cebb65a54a4f43c04a23741e69
#
_entry.id   56f742cebb65a54a4f43c04a23741e69
#
_cell.length_a   1.000
_cell.length_b   1.000
_cell.length_c   1.000
_cell.angle_alpha   90.00
_cell.angle_beta   90.00
_cell.angle_gamma   90.00
#
_symmetry.space_group_name_H-M   'P 1'
#
loop_
_entity.id
_entity.type
_entity.pdbx_description
1 polymer ?
#
loop_
_entity_poly.entity_id
_entity_poly.type
_entity_poly.pdbx_seq_one_letter_code
_entity_poly.pdbx_strand_id
1 'polypeptide(L)'
;MNRKLACLLAAVALGASLAGCKKDAHVESVLAELNTFTQEIIKRVEGAPNPSAGVDDAQKFFDSRRADIQAKLESLKGIRNFQLSEETRKKMLAQMTEDAVNISKLQIKYMGNSMRDPAFKAKLDKLIGDYQGLIRSMAG
;
A
#
# COMPACT_ATOMS: atom_id res chain seq x y z
N MET A 1 26.88 -38.76 44.18
CA MET A 1 27.84 -38.35 43.12
C MET A 1 27.30 -38.83 41.79
N ASN A 2 26.81 -37.94 41.03
CA ASN A 2 27.14 -37.59 39.65
C ASN A 2 26.07 -36.63 39.09
N ARG A 3 26.37 -35.36 39.26
CA ARG A 3 25.70 -34.22 38.65
C ARG A 3 26.21 -34.09 37.21
N LYS A 4 25.71 -34.83 36.24
CA LYS A 4 26.01 -34.63 34.80
C LYS A 4 24.99 -35.37 33.88
N LEU A 5 23.71 -35.11 34.02
CA LEU A 5 22.71 -35.60 33.04
C LEU A 5 21.40 -34.79 33.11
N ALA A 6 21.52 -33.48 32.94
CA ALA A 6 20.37 -32.58 32.91
C ALA A 6 20.61 -31.39 31.98
N CYS A 7 21.06 -31.63 30.75
CA CYS A 7 21.16 -30.55 29.72
C CYS A 7 21.09 -31.16 28.33
N LEU A 8 19.98 -31.79 27.95
CA LEU A 8 19.77 -32.24 26.56
C LEU A 8 18.30 -32.52 26.23
N LEU A 9 17.40 -31.61 26.59
CA LEU A 9 15.98 -31.66 26.14
C LEU A 9 15.35 -30.26 26.09
N ALA A 10 16.02 -29.29 25.45
CA ALA A 10 15.45 -27.95 25.25
C ALA A 10 15.87 -27.36 23.89
N ALA A 11 15.80 -28.14 22.80
CA ALA A 11 16.19 -27.62 21.48
C ALA A 11 15.35 -28.18 20.32
N VAL A 12 14.05 -28.41 20.48
CA VAL A 12 13.19 -28.88 19.36
C VAL A 12 11.85 -28.11 19.28
N ALA A 13 11.73 -26.92 19.80
CA ALA A 13 10.46 -26.18 19.76
C ALA A 13 10.54 -24.83 19.00
N LEU A 14 11.58 -24.56 18.22
CA LEU A 14 11.75 -23.27 17.50
C LEU A 14 11.71 -23.34 15.98
N GLY A 15 11.31 -24.46 15.38
CA GLY A 15 11.37 -24.67 13.92
C GLY A 15 10.10 -24.35 13.12
N ALA A 16 8.94 -24.13 13.76
CA ALA A 16 7.66 -24.04 13.04
C ALA A 16 7.13 -22.61 12.80
N SER A 17 7.72 -21.59 13.41
CA SER A 17 7.23 -20.20 13.32
C SER A 17 7.90 -19.34 12.23
N LEU A 18 8.93 -19.81 11.57
CA LEU A 18 9.71 -19.00 10.62
C LEU A 18 9.12 -18.92 9.21
N ALA A 19 8.22 -19.82 8.82
CA ALA A 19 7.62 -19.80 7.49
C ALA A 19 6.48 -18.79 7.38
N GLY A 20 5.72 -18.55 8.46
CA GLY A 20 4.70 -17.50 8.55
C GLY A 20 5.32 -16.10 8.55
N CYS A 21 6.37 -15.89 9.33
CA CYS A 21 7.05 -14.60 9.44
C CYS A 21 7.61 -14.05 8.12
N LYS A 22 8.01 -14.90 7.17
CA LYS A 22 8.54 -14.44 5.88
C LYS A 22 7.46 -13.85 4.97
N LYS A 23 6.23 -14.40 5.00
CA LYS A 23 5.13 -13.89 4.17
C LYS A 23 4.53 -12.64 4.78
N ASP A 24 4.37 -12.59 6.08
CA ASP A 24 3.94 -11.39 6.79
C ASP A 24 4.89 -10.23 6.53
N ALA A 25 6.20 -10.42 6.67
CA ALA A 25 7.20 -9.41 6.40
C ALA A 25 7.17 -8.92 4.93
N HIS A 26 6.92 -9.82 3.97
CA HIS A 26 6.78 -9.44 2.56
C HIS A 26 5.54 -8.57 2.35
N VAL A 27 4.39 -8.97 2.89
CA VAL A 27 3.15 -8.18 2.81
C VAL A 27 3.34 -6.81 3.46
N GLU A 28 3.89 -6.75 4.66
CA GLU A 28 4.15 -5.49 5.38
C GLU A 28 5.08 -4.56 4.58
N SER A 29 6.11 -5.11 3.93
CA SER A 29 6.99 -4.33 3.06
C SER A 29 6.25 -3.73 1.86
N VAL A 30 5.42 -4.51 1.17
CA VAL A 30 4.63 -4.02 0.04
C VAL A 30 3.61 -2.97 0.48
N LEU A 31 2.96 -3.16 1.64
CA LEU A 31 2.03 -2.18 2.20
C LEU A 31 2.73 -0.86 2.56
N ALA A 32 3.92 -0.92 3.14
CA ALA A 32 4.70 0.28 3.46
C ALA A 32 5.09 1.06 2.19
N GLU A 33 5.44 0.36 1.11
CA GLU A 33 5.73 0.99 -0.17
C GLU A 33 4.48 1.59 -0.82
N LEU A 34 3.34 0.90 -0.75
CA LEU A 34 2.07 1.42 -1.24
C LEU A 34 1.67 2.69 -0.48
N ASN A 35 1.80 2.69 0.83
CA ASN A 35 1.54 3.88 1.64
C ASN A 35 2.47 5.04 1.25
N THR A 36 3.78 4.77 1.12
CA THR A 36 4.75 5.79 0.69
C THR A 36 4.39 6.35 -0.69
N PHE A 37 4.01 5.48 -1.63
CA PHE A 37 3.55 5.88 -2.96
C PHE A 37 2.30 6.78 -2.89
N THR A 38 1.33 6.40 -2.07
CA THR A 38 0.09 7.16 -1.84
C THR A 38 0.37 8.54 -1.26
N GLN A 39 1.19 8.59 -0.21
CA GLN A 39 1.56 9.85 0.44
C GLN A 39 2.33 10.79 -0.50
N GLU A 40 3.21 10.24 -1.34
CA GLU A 40 3.97 11.05 -2.30
C GLU A 40 3.04 11.63 -3.39
N ILE A 41 2.04 10.88 -3.86
CA ILE A 41 1.02 11.42 -4.78
C ILE A 41 0.28 12.60 -4.13
N ILE A 42 -0.21 12.41 -2.92
CA ILE A 42 -0.94 13.44 -2.17
C ILE A 42 -0.07 14.68 -1.98
N LYS A 43 1.17 14.50 -1.53
CA LYS A 43 2.14 15.57 -1.30
C LYS A 43 2.41 16.38 -2.56
N ARG A 44 2.50 15.75 -3.74
CA ARG A 44 2.71 16.44 -5.03
C ARG A 44 1.51 17.28 -5.42
N VAL A 45 0.30 16.74 -5.25
CA VAL A 45 -0.94 17.50 -5.50
C VAL A 45 -1.03 18.70 -4.56
N GLU A 46 -0.76 18.52 -3.27
CA GLU A 46 -0.97 19.54 -2.25
C GLU A 46 0.18 20.54 -2.10
N GLY A 47 1.40 20.15 -2.43
CA GLY A 47 2.59 20.96 -2.26
C GLY A 47 2.85 21.95 -3.40
N ALA A 48 2.13 21.84 -4.51
CA ALA A 48 2.31 22.74 -5.64
C ALA A 48 1.55 24.08 -5.41
N PRO A 49 2.15 25.20 -5.78
CA PRO A 49 1.49 26.51 -5.69
C PRO A 49 0.29 26.64 -6.63
N ASN A 50 0.25 25.84 -7.69
CA ASN A 50 -0.86 25.74 -8.63
C ASN A 50 -1.43 24.30 -8.57
N PRO A 51 -2.71 24.12 -8.17
CA PRO A 51 -3.32 22.80 -8.05
C PRO A 51 -3.26 21.96 -9.34
N SER A 52 -3.45 22.58 -10.52
CA SER A 52 -3.38 21.85 -11.80
C SER A 52 -1.97 21.33 -12.08
N ALA A 53 -0.93 22.13 -11.80
CA ALA A 53 0.46 21.70 -11.93
C ALA A 53 0.79 20.58 -10.94
N GLY A 54 0.23 20.63 -9.72
CA GLY A 54 0.40 19.59 -8.72
C GLY A 54 -0.22 18.25 -9.16
N VAL A 55 -1.41 18.29 -9.74
CA VAL A 55 -2.03 17.07 -10.31
C VAL A 55 -1.23 16.52 -11.49
N ASP A 56 -0.70 17.39 -12.38
CA ASP A 56 0.14 16.94 -13.50
C ASP A 56 1.45 16.30 -13.01
N ASP A 57 2.10 16.86 -11.98
CA ASP A 57 3.30 16.27 -11.39
C ASP A 57 3.00 14.94 -10.69
N ALA A 58 1.91 14.88 -9.95
CA ALA A 58 1.46 13.64 -9.30
C ALA A 58 1.12 12.54 -10.32
N GLN A 59 0.49 12.89 -11.46
CA GLN A 59 0.20 11.94 -12.53
C GLN A 59 1.49 11.40 -13.16
N LYS A 60 2.47 12.25 -13.45
CA LYS A 60 3.78 11.82 -13.98
C LYS A 60 4.48 10.88 -13.01
N PHE A 61 4.45 11.20 -11.72
CA PHE A 61 5.01 10.33 -10.69
C PHE A 61 4.27 8.98 -10.64
N PHE A 62 2.94 9.00 -10.63
CA PHE A 62 2.11 7.79 -10.69
C PHE A 62 2.50 6.91 -11.89
N ASP A 63 2.53 7.50 -13.09
CA ASP A 63 2.83 6.76 -14.33
C ASP A 63 4.24 6.15 -14.29
N SER A 64 5.22 6.86 -13.73
CA SER A 64 6.61 6.39 -13.60
C SER A 64 6.77 5.22 -12.64
N ARG A 65 5.89 5.11 -11.62
CA ARG A 65 5.98 4.10 -10.56
C ARG A 65 4.94 2.99 -10.69
N ARG A 66 3.93 3.17 -11.55
CA ARG A 66 2.79 2.28 -11.69
C ARG A 66 3.19 0.83 -11.91
N ALA A 67 4.09 0.57 -12.85
CA ALA A 67 4.50 -0.79 -13.19
C ALA A 67 5.21 -1.49 -12.01
N ASP A 68 6.07 -0.79 -11.29
CA ASP A 68 6.77 -1.30 -10.11
C ASP A 68 5.78 -1.63 -8.97
N ILE A 69 4.90 -0.70 -8.65
CA ILE A 69 3.87 -0.91 -7.61
C ILE A 69 2.92 -2.04 -8.03
N GLN A 70 2.48 -2.10 -9.28
CA GLN A 70 1.63 -3.17 -9.78
C GLN A 70 2.29 -4.54 -9.62
N ALA A 71 3.57 -4.69 -10.00
CA ALA A 71 4.30 -5.95 -9.86
C ALA A 71 4.39 -6.39 -8.38
N LYS A 72 4.61 -5.45 -7.46
CA LYS A 72 4.63 -5.73 -6.01
C LYS A 72 3.26 -6.16 -5.51
N LEU A 73 2.21 -5.48 -5.93
CA LEU A 73 0.84 -5.86 -5.58
C LEU A 73 0.48 -7.25 -6.14
N GLU A 74 0.89 -7.55 -7.37
CA GLU A 74 0.68 -8.86 -7.98
C GLU A 74 1.42 -9.98 -7.24
N SER A 75 2.57 -9.70 -6.63
CA SER A 75 3.29 -10.67 -5.80
C SER A 75 2.49 -11.12 -4.57
N LEU A 76 1.48 -10.34 -4.15
CA LEU A 76 0.60 -10.68 -3.04
C LEU A 76 -0.56 -11.60 -3.45
N LYS A 77 -0.94 -11.67 -4.73
CA LYS A 77 -2.07 -12.48 -5.21
C LYS A 77 -1.88 -13.99 -4.94
N GLY A 78 -0.64 -14.47 -4.93
CA GLY A 78 -0.31 -15.85 -4.61
C GLY A 78 -0.37 -16.19 -3.12
N ILE A 79 -0.54 -15.21 -2.24
CA ILE A 79 -0.54 -15.39 -0.80
C ILE A 79 -1.97 -15.64 -0.34
N ARG A 80 -2.24 -16.88 0.12
CA ARG A 80 -3.56 -17.24 0.64
C ARG A 80 -3.72 -16.75 2.07
N ASN A 81 -4.94 -16.42 2.47
CA ASN A 81 -5.27 -15.87 3.80
C ASN A 81 -4.73 -16.71 4.98
N PHE A 82 -4.69 -18.05 4.85
CA PHE A 82 -4.16 -18.93 5.89
C PHE A 82 -2.62 -18.89 6.03
N GLN A 83 -1.92 -18.24 5.09
CA GLN A 83 -0.46 -18.09 5.09
C GLN A 83 -0.02 -16.78 5.77
N LEU A 84 -0.98 -15.97 6.20
CA LEU A 84 -0.75 -14.72 6.91
C LEU A 84 -1.28 -14.80 8.33
N SER A 85 -0.61 -14.11 9.24
CA SER A 85 -1.15 -13.88 10.58
C SER A 85 -2.46 -13.06 10.50
N GLU A 86 -3.31 -13.21 11.51
CA GLU A 86 -4.54 -12.41 11.60
C GLU A 86 -4.23 -10.91 11.69
N GLU A 87 -3.14 -10.57 12.38
CA GLU A 87 -2.66 -9.19 12.51
C GLU A 87 -2.28 -8.60 11.14
N THR A 88 -1.49 -9.31 10.33
CA THR A 88 -1.08 -8.85 8.99
C THR A 88 -2.28 -8.70 8.07
N ARG A 89 -3.27 -9.59 8.13
CA ARG A 89 -4.52 -9.46 7.37
C ARG A 89 -5.30 -8.20 7.74
N LYS A 90 -5.43 -7.93 9.04
CA LYS A 90 -6.09 -6.71 9.54
C LYS A 90 -5.35 -5.45 9.10
N LYS A 91 -4.02 -5.43 9.23
CA LYS A 91 -3.18 -4.33 8.76
C LYS A 91 -3.34 -4.09 7.26
N MET A 92 -3.32 -5.15 6.47
CA MET A 92 -3.49 -5.04 5.01
C MET A 92 -4.82 -4.39 4.64
N LEU A 93 -5.93 -4.86 5.21
CA LEU A 93 -7.24 -4.30 4.94
C LEU A 93 -7.34 -2.84 5.41
N ALA A 94 -6.86 -2.54 6.61
CA ALA A 94 -6.88 -1.20 7.17
C ALA A 94 -6.05 -0.23 6.32
N GLN A 95 -4.82 -0.58 5.97
CA GLN A 95 -3.92 0.27 5.19
C GLN A 95 -4.46 0.54 3.79
N MET A 96 -4.93 -0.49 3.08
CA MET A 96 -5.51 -0.32 1.75
C MET A 96 -6.75 0.57 1.76
N THR A 97 -7.59 0.41 2.80
CA THR A 97 -8.78 1.25 2.98
C THR A 97 -8.36 2.70 3.27
N GLU A 98 -7.40 2.90 4.14
CA GLU A 98 -6.89 4.24 4.50
C GLU A 98 -6.28 4.94 3.29
N ASP A 99 -5.45 4.26 2.52
CA ASP A 99 -4.81 4.80 1.32
C ASP A 99 -5.87 5.21 0.27
N ALA A 100 -6.87 4.36 0.04
CA ALA A 100 -7.97 4.67 -0.88
C ALA A 100 -8.82 5.87 -0.42
N VAL A 101 -9.09 5.97 0.88
CA VAL A 101 -9.80 7.10 1.47
C VAL A 101 -8.97 8.37 1.35
N ASN A 102 -7.67 8.32 1.64
CA ASN A 102 -6.81 9.50 1.61
C ASN A 102 -6.68 10.08 0.19
N ILE A 103 -6.55 9.24 -0.84
CA ILE A 103 -6.60 9.70 -2.24
C ILE A 103 -7.96 10.31 -2.58
N SER A 104 -9.05 9.69 -2.15
CA SER A 104 -10.40 10.18 -2.44
C SER A 104 -10.70 11.52 -1.75
N LYS A 105 -10.06 11.82 -0.62
CA LYS A 105 -10.18 13.14 0.05
C LYS A 105 -9.71 14.31 -0.82
N LEU A 106 -8.84 14.07 -1.80
CA LEU A 106 -8.41 15.11 -2.75
C LEU A 106 -9.60 15.67 -3.55
N GLN A 107 -10.60 14.83 -3.90
CA GLN A 107 -11.81 15.33 -4.58
C GLN A 107 -12.59 16.31 -3.70
N ILE A 108 -12.70 16.00 -2.41
CA ILE A 108 -13.40 16.89 -1.46
C ILE A 108 -12.60 18.18 -1.27
N LYS A 109 -11.29 18.06 -1.04
CA LYS A 109 -10.40 19.20 -0.80
C LYS A 109 -10.39 20.18 -1.97
N TYR A 110 -10.41 19.66 -3.21
CA TYR A 110 -10.35 20.48 -4.43
C TYR A 110 -11.69 20.64 -5.13
N MET A 111 -12.80 20.38 -4.45
CA MET A 111 -14.14 20.52 -5.04
C MET A 111 -14.40 21.92 -5.59
N GLY A 112 -14.01 22.96 -4.86
CA GLY A 112 -14.14 24.35 -5.31
C GLY A 112 -13.33 24.66 -6.58
N ASN A 113 -12.14 24.09 -6.71
CA ASN A 113 -11.31 24.19 -7.93
C ASN A 113 -11.98 23.45 -9.09
N SER A 114 -12.44 22.23 -8.85
CA SER A 114 -13.11 21.38 -9.83
C SER A 114 -14.39 22.01 -10.40
N MET A 115 -15.13 22.74 -9.59
CA MET A 115 -16.34 23.46 -10.02
C MET A 115 -16.04 24.64 -10.94
N ARG A 116 -14.87 25.28 -10.77
CA ARG A 116 -14.46 26.46 -11.55
C ARG A 116 -13.64 26.11 -12.78
N ASP A 117 -12.95 24.97 -12.75
CA ASP A 117 -12.05 24.52 -13.81
C ASP A 117 -12.34 23.06 -14.18
N PRO A 118 -13.15 22.83 -15.24
CA PRO A 118 -13.44 21.47 -15.74
C PRO A 118 -12.20 20.70 -16.20
N ALA A 119 -11.16 21.41 -16.69
CA ALA A 119 -9.91 20.75 -17.10
C ALA A 119 -9.13 20.23 -15.89
N PHE A 120 -9.05 21.02 -14.82
CA PHE A 120 -8.51 20.56 -13.55
C PHE A 120 -9.29 19.35 -13.01
N LYS A 121 -10.61 19.41 -13.01
CA LYS A 121 -11.47 18.32 -12.59
C LYS A 121 -11.14 17.02 -13.34
N ALA A 122 -11.06 17.08 -14.67
CA ALA A 122 -10.76 15.91 -15.49
C ALA A 122 -9.40 15.28 -15.14
N LYS A 123 -8.36 16.10 -14.89
CA LYS A 123 -7.05 15.63 -14.48
C LYS A 123 -7.08 14.96 -13.10
N LEU A 124 -7.75 15.56 -12.13
CA LEU A 124 -7.87 15.02 -10.78
C LEU A 124 -8.65 13.71 -10.77
N ASP A 125 -9.77 13.64 -11.49
CA ASP A 125 -10.60 12.45 -11.63
C ASP A 125 -9.80 11.31 -12.31
N LYS A 126 -8.97 11.64 -13.32
CA LYS A 126 -8.08 10.68 -13.97
C LYS A 126 -7.07 10.10 -12.99
N LEU A 127 -6.35 10.94 -12.25
CA LEU A 127 -5.35 10.50 -11.26
C LEU A 127 -5.97 9.57 -10.22
N ILE A 128 -7.13 9.94 -9.67
CA ILE A 128 -7.84 9.15 -8.66
C ILE A 128 -8.36 7.84 -9.26
N GLY A 129 -8.91 7.89 -10.47
CA GLY A 129 -9.38 6.72 -11.19
C GLY A 129 -8.26 5.72 -11.51
N ASP A 130 -7.11 6.21 -11.97
CA ASP A 130 -5.93 5.39 -12.25
C ASP A 130 -5.40 4.73 -10.97
N TYR A 131 -5.34 5.47 -9.86
CA TYR A 131 -4.96 4.93 -8.56
C TYR A 131 -5.93 3.84 -8.08
N GLN A 132 -7.24 4.12 -8.13
CA GLN A 132 -8.25 3.13 -7.75
C GLN A 132 -8.23 1.89 -8.65
N GLY A 133 -7.95 2.06 -9.94
CA GLY A 133 -7.75 0.95 -10.89
C GLY A 133 -6.57 0.06 -10.50
N LEU A 134 -5.45 0.67 -10.09
CA LEU A 134 -4.28 -0.05 -9.58
C LEU A 134 -4.63 -0.90 -8.35
N ILE A 135 -5.32 -0.32 -7.36
CA ILE A 135 -5.71 -1.05 -6.15
C ILE A 135 -6.73 -2.16 -6.46
N ARG A 136 -7.72 -1.91 -7.31
CA ARG A 136 -8.71 -2.95 -7.68
C ARG A 136 -8.10 -4.13 -8.41
N SER A 137 -6.99 -3.94 -9.12
CA SER A 137 -6.29 -5.03 -9.79
C SER A 137 -5.78 -6.11 -8.83
N MET A 138 -5.74 -5.83 -7.51
CA MET A 138 -5.43 -6.81 -6.46
C MET A 138 -6.63 -7.67 -6.06
N ALA A 139 -7.84 -7.15 -6.17
CA ALA A 139 -9.05 -7.79 -5.67
C ALA A 139 -9.62 -8.86 -6.62
N GLY A 140 -9.09 -8.98 -7.84
CA GLY A 140 -9.42 -9.99 -8.83
C GLY A 140 -8.31 -11.01 -8.98
#